data_f32be786615937cf3955fd2ac9e6f1dd
#
_entry.id   f32be786615937cf3955fd2ac9e6f1dd
#
_cell.length_a   1.000
_cell.length_b   1.000
_cell.length_c   1.000
_cell.angle_alpha   90.00
_cell.angle_beta   90.00
_cell.angle_gamma   90.00
#
_symmetry.space_group_name_H-M   'P 1'
#
loop_
_entity.id
_entity.type
_entity.pdbx_description
1 polymer ?
#
loop_
_entity_poly.entity_id
_entity_poly.type
_entity_poly.pdbx_seq_one_letter_code
_entity_poly.pdbx_strand_id
1 'polypeptide(L)'
;GTRARDNSNLLVMVDVLKERTNADVYSLRVADLYAPDFGDMMGPAREQKENNEMLAFQEELPDFSQYDVIYLGTPVWWYGAPQSILTVLQQADFSGKKIVFFGIHRGSGFAGMPEEILSYQPDAVIVDRFTVECQTSNEETRSQFAAFLDQIAW
;
A
#
# COMPACT_ATOMS: atom_id res chain seq x y z
N GLY A 1 -18.38 1.34 -15.76
CA GLY A 1 -16.93 1.32 -15.89
C GLY A 1 -16.27 1.17 -14.54
N THR A 2 -15.22 0.41 -14.51
CA THR A 2 -14.44 0.17 -13.28
C THR A 2 -13.78 1.49 -12.89
N ARG A 3 -14.10 1.99 -11.74
CA ARG A 3 -13.52 3.24 -11.27
C ARG A 3 -12.12 2.96 -10.70
N ALA A 4 -11.15 3.73 -11.15
CA ALA A 4 -9.77 3.66 -10.65
C ALA A 4 -9.64 3.86 -9.13
N ARG A 5 -10.63 4.46 -8.54
CA ARG A 5 -10.66 4.81 -7.10
C ARG A 5 -11.52 3.90 -6.25
N ASP A 6 -11.99 2.78 -6.79
CA ASP A 6 -12.71 1.81 -5.98
C ASP A 6 -11.71 0.98 -5.17
N ASN A 7 -11.15 1.63 -4.17
CA ASN A 7 -10.28 1.01 -3.18
C ASN A 7 -11.06 0.64 -1.92
N SER A 8 -12.35 0.29 -2.08
CA SER A 8 -13.22 0.00 -0.93
C SER A 8 -12.65 -1.11 -0.04
N ASN A 9 -12.06 -2.13 -0.63
CA ASN A 9 -11.40 -3.20 0.14
C ASN A 9 -10.22 -2.66 0.96
N LEU A 10 -9.42 -1.77 0.38
CA LEU A 10 -8.29 -1.17 1.10
C LEU A 10 -8.76 -0.30 2.26
N LEU A 11 -9.80 0.50 2.04
CA LEU A 11 -10.39 1.32 3.11
C LEU A 11 -10.99 0.47 4.22
N VAL A 12 -11.62 -0.66 3.90
CA VAL A 12 -12.13 -1.62 4.89
C VAL A 12 -10.99 -2.16 5.75
N MET A 13 -9.86 -2.51 5.13
CA MET A 13 -8.68 -2.98 5.88
C MET A 13 -8.12 -1.89 6.81
N VAL A 14 -8.10 -0.64 6.36
CA VAL A 14 -7.69 0.49 7.22
C VAL A 14 -8.62 0.63 8.41
N ASP A 15 -9.93 0.49 8.21
CA ASP A 15 -10.90 0.56 9.31
C ASP A 15 -10.70 -0.57 10.32
N VAL A 16 -10.40 -1.78 9.86
CA VAL A 16 -10.06 -2.92 10.74
C VAL A 16 -8.81 -2.63 11.56
N LEU A 17 -7.78 -2.07 10.94
CA LEU A 17 -6.56 -1.66 11.65
C LEU A 17 -6.85 -0.64 12.74
N LYS A 18 -7.66 0.37 12.46
CA LYS A 18 -8.07 1.37 13.45
C LYS A 18 -8.81 0.76 14.63
N GLU A 19 -9.66 -0.22 14.37
CA GLU A 19 -10.45 -0.89 15.40
C GLU A 19 -9.58 -1.78 16.30
N ARG A 20 -8.53 -2.39 15.75
CA ARG A 20 -7.72 -3.40 16.43
C ARG A 20 -6.40 -2.90 16.96
N THR A 21 -5.95 -1.75 16.50
CA THR A 21 -4.66 -1.15 16.89
C THR A 21 -4.85 0.33 17.18
N ASN A 22 -3.83 0.96 17.78
CA ASN A 22 -3.79 2.41 17.94
C ASN A 22 -2.94 3.07 16.86
N ALA A 23 -2.86 2.45 15.68
CA ALA A 23 -2.05 2.95 14.59
C ALA A 23 -2.55 4.32 14.10
N ASP A 24 -1.62 5.23 13.87
CA ASP A 24 -1.89 6.47 13.17
C ASP A 24 -2.04 6.17 11.67
N VAL A 25 -3.01 6.80 11.02
CA VAL A 25 -3.29 6.58 9.61
C VAL A 25 -2.90 7.79 8.79
N TYR A 26 -2.07 7.55 7.78
CA TYR A 26 -1.66 8.55 6.80
C TYR A 26 -2.09 8.10 5.42
N SER A 27 -2.89 8.92 4.76
CA SER A 27 -3.30 8.68 3.37
C SER A 27 -2.39 9.47 2.44
N LEU A 28 -1.66 8.74 1.59
CA LEU A 28 -0.76 9.38 0.63
C LEU A 28 -1.56 9.91 -0.56
N ARG A 29 -1.39 11.19 -0.85
CA ARG A 29 -2.02 11.86 -1.99
C ARG A 29 -0.96 12.57 -2.79
N VAL A 30 -0.82 12.18 -4.05
CA VAL A 30 0.10 12.87 -4.96
C VAL A 30 -0.42 14.28 -5.28
N ALA A 31 0.48 15.21 -5.51
CA ALA A 31 0.14 16.60 -5.82
C ALA A 31 -0.62 16.71 -7.15
N ASP A 32 -0.15 15.97 -8.16
CA ASP A 32 -0.82 15.88 -9.46
C ASP A 32 -1.72 14.63 -9.46
N LEU A 33 -3.01 14.85 -9.29
CA LEU A 33 -3.98 13.75 -9.22
C LEU A 33 -4.12 13.04 -10.55
N TYR A 34 -4.27 11.73 -10.50
CA TYR A 34 -4.62 10.93 -11.66
C TYR A 34 -6.03 11.24 -12.13
N ALA A 35 -6.29 11.01 -13.42
CA ALA A 35 -7.62 11.10 -13.97
C ALA A 35 -8.59 10.17 -13.21
N PRO A 36 -9.87 10.57 -13.04
CA PRO A 36 -10.83 9.77 -12.28
C PRO A 36 -11.22 8.45 -12.93
N ASP A 37 -11.01 8.31 -14.23
CA ASP A 37 -11.29 7.09 -14.96
C ASP A 37 -10.05 6.18 -14.94
N PHE A 38 -10.28 4.88 -14.69
CA PHE A 38 -9.20 3.91 -14.60
C PHE A 38 -8.37 3.84 -15.89
N GLY A 39 -9.04 3.84 -17.05
CA GLY A 39 -8.35 3.77 -18.34
C GLY A 39 -7.45 4.99 -18.58
N ASP A 40 -7.94 6.18 -18.27
CA ASP A 40 -7.19 7.43 -18.46
C ASP A 40 -6.07 7.58 -17.42
N MET A 41 -6.22 6.98 -16.25
CA MET A 41 -5.20 6.99 -15.19
C MET A 41 -4.02 6.08 -15.51
N MET A 42 -4.27 4.94 -16.17
CA MET A 42 -3.26 3.89 -16.29
C MET A 42 -2.03 4.31 -17.10
N GLY A 43 -2.20 5.10 -18.14
CA GLY A 43 -1.09 5.58 -18.98
C GLY A 43 -0.10 6.43 -18.18
N PRO A 44 -0.54 7.55 -17.58
CA PRO A 44 0.33 8.38 -16.75
C PRO A 44 0.96 7.64 -15.56
N ALA A 45 0.20 6.81 -14.88
CA ALA A 45 0.71 6.03 -13.75
C ALA A 45 1.79 5.03 -14.17
N ARG A 46 1.62 4.40 -15.32
CA ARG A 46 2.62 3.49 -15.89
C ARG A 46 3.90 4.22 -16.26
N GLU A 47 3.77 5.37 -16.94
CA GLU A 47 4.91 6.19 -17.34
C GLU A 47 5.72 6.65 -16.12
N GLN A 48 5.07 7.10 -15.06
CA GLN A 48 5.73 7.48 -13.81
C GLN A 48 6.55 6.31 -13.24
N LYS A 49 5.98 5.11 -13.25
CA LYS A 49 6.66 3.91 -12.76
C LYS A 49 7.84 3.52 -13.65
N GLU A 50 7.66 3.54 -14.97
CA GLU A 50 8.74 3.23 -15.91
C GLU A 50 9.91 4.21 -15.81
N ASN A 51 9.62 5.48 -15.56
CA ASN A 51 10.61 6.54 -15.40
C ASN A 51 11.15 6.66 -13.97
N ASN A 52 10.62 5.88 -13.03
CA ASN A 52 10.96 5.97 -11.60
C ASN A 52 10.91 7.41 -11.07
N GLU A 53 9.82 8.11 -11.34
CA GLU A 53 9.66 9.50 -10.97
C GLU A 53 9.52 9.68 -9.45
N MET A 54 10.18 10.70 -8.90
CA MET A 54 9.94 11.14 -7.53
C MET A 54 8.71 12.03 -7.50
N LEU A 55 7.61 11.50 -6.95
CA LEU A 55 6.34 12.22 -6.94
C LEU A 55 6.27 13.18 -5.76
N ALA A 56 5.66 14.34 -6.00
CA ALA A 56 5.32 15.26 -4.93
C ALA A 56 3.99 14.85 -4.29
N PHE A 57 3.86 15.04 -2.97
CA PHE A 57 2.63 14.77 -2.24
C PHE A 57 1.94 16.08 -1.86
N GLN A 58 0.61 16.01 -1.67
CA GLN A 58 -0.19 17.17 -1.24
C GLN A 58 0.16 17.62 0.17
N GLU A 59 0.60 16.69 1.01
CA GLU A 59 0.99 16.93 2.40
C GLU A 59 2.39 16.37 2.62
N GLU A 60 3.10 16.91 3.61
CA GLU A 60 4.39 16.36 4.02
C GLU A 60 4.23 14.93 4.53
N LEU A 61 5.23 14.09 4.25
CA LEU A 61 5.28 12.75 4.82
C LEU A 61 5.45 12.84 6.34
N PRO A 62 4.83 11.92 7.10
CA PRO A 62 5.02 11.88 8.55
C PRO A 62 6.47 11.56 8.91
N ASP A 63 6.83 11.91 10.15
CA ASP A 63 8.09 11.44 10.73
C ASP A 63 7.93 9.98 11.17
N PHE A 64 8.50 9.06 10.39
CA PHE A 64 8.40 7.63 10.65
C PHE A 64 9.30 7.16 11.81
N SER A 65 10.25 7.99 12.27
CA SER A 65 11.22 7.57 13.31
C SER A 65 10.59 7.17 14.63
N GLN A 66 9.39 7.69 14.92
CA GLN A 66 8.65 7.39 16.14
C GLN A 66 7.89 6.06 16.13
N TYR A 67 7.88 5.35 15.00
CA TYR A 67 7.13 4.10 14.84
C TYR A 67 8.08 2.91 14.68
N ASP A 68 7.74 1.80 15.33
CA ASP A 68 8.48 0.53 15.19
C ASP A 68 7.86 -0.38 14.13
N VAL A 69 6.56 -0.23 13.90
CA VAL A 69 5.78 -1.04 12.97
C VAL A 69 5.12 -0.15 11.93
N ILE A 70 5.28 -0.50 10.68
CA ILE A 70 4.67 0.17 9.54
C ILE A 70 3.70 -0.79 8.86
N TYR A 71 2.41 -0.44 8.87
CA TYR A 71 1.41 -1.11 8.04
C TYR A 71 1.36 -0.39 6.69
N LEU A 72 1.84 -1.03 5.66
CA LEU A 72 1.93 -0.45 4.33
C LEU A 72 0.81 -0.98 3.45
N GLY A 73 -0.19 -0.14 3.19
CA GLY A 73 -1.36 -0.49 2.40
C GLY A 73 -1.32 0.13 1.01
N THR A 74 -1.51 -0.68 -0.03
CA THR A 74 -1.44 -0.19 -1.41
C THR A 74 -2.09 -1.18 -2.38
N PRO A 75 -2.63 -0.70 -3.51
CA PRO A 75 -2.92 -1.61 -4.61
C PRO A 75 -1.63 -2.14 -5.23
N VAL A 76 -1.72 -3.32 -5.85
CA VAL A 76 -0.63 -3.90 -6.65
C VAL A 76 -0.84 -3.50 -8.11
N TRP A 77 0.08 -2.68 -8.64
CA TRP A 77 0.03 -2.16 -10.01
C TRP A 77 1.22 -2.67 -10.82
N TRP A 78 0.95 -3.28 -11.98
CA TRP A 78 2.00 -3.84 -12.85
C TRP A 78 2.97 -4.74 -12.08
N TYR A 79 2.40 -5.65 -11.29
CA TYR A 79 3.14 -6.64 -10.49
C TYR A 79 4.05 -6.04 -9.43
N GLY A 80 3.80 -4.81 -9.01
CA GLY A 80 4.58 -4.13 -7.99
C GLY A 80 3.85 -2.96 -7.36
N ALA A 81 4.59 -2.09 -6.68
CA ALA A 81 4.04 -0.92 -6.01
C ALA A 81 3.75 0.21 -6.99
N PRO A 82 2.69 1.01 -6.76
CA PRO A 82 2.52 2.30 -7.42
C PRO A 82 3.73 3.21 -7.17
N GLN A 83 3.99 4.13 -8.10
CA GLN A 83 5.15 5.03 -7.97
C GLN A 83 5.08 5.92 -6.72
N SER A 84 3.88 6.25 -6.24
CA SER A 84 3.71 6.97 -4.98
C SER A 84 4.31 6.21 -3.80
N ILE A 85 4.11 4.91 -3.73
CA ILE A 85 4.69 4.06 -2.69
C ILE A 85 6.21 3.96 -2.86
N LEU A 86 6.70 3.78 -4.09
CA LEU A 86 8.13 3.74 -4.36
C LEU A 86 8.81 5.05 -3.97
N THR A 87 8.15 6.19 -4.19
CA THR A 87 8.65 7.51 -3.75
C THR A 87 8.80 7.57 -2.23
N VAL A 88 7.81 7.08 -1.48
CA VAL A 88 7.92 6.99 -0.01
C VAL A 88 9.09 6.11 0.40
N LEU A 89 9.23 4.94 -0.23
CA LEU A 89 10.32 4.00 0.08
C LEU A 89 11.70 4.58 -0.22
N GLN A 90 11.80 5.53 -1.14
CA GLN A 90 13.05 6.21 -1.47
C GLN A 90 13.36 7.36 -0.51
N GLN A 91 12.35 7.98 0.08
CA GLN A 91 12.51 9.16 0.95
C GLN A 91 12.52 8.82 2.43
N ALA A 92 11.83 7.77 2.84
CA ALA A 92 11.72 7.37 4.24
C ALA A 92 12.88 6.44 4.64
N ASP A 93 13.12 6.35 5.94
CA ASP A 93 14.05 5.39 6.52
C ASP A 93 13.26 4.41 7.40
N PHE A 94 13.14 3.18 6.94
CA PHE A 94 12.48 2.09 7.65
C PHE A 94 13.46 1.07 8.23
N SER A 95 14.74 1.43 8.33
CA SER A 95 15.79 0.56 8.88
C SER A 95 15.41 0.09 10.29
N GLY A 96 15.48 -1.21 10.53
CA GLY A 96 15.14 -1.84 11.80
C GLY A 96 13.65 -1.92 12.10
N LYS A 97 12.79 -1.41 11.23
CA LYS A 97 11.34 -1.42 11.43
C LYS A 97 10.71 -2.69 10.86
N LYS A 98 9.60 -3.08 11.47
CA LYS A 98 8.77 -4.19 10.99
C LYS A 98 7.71 -3.66 10.04
N ILE A 99 7.61 -4.27 8.87
CA ILE A 99 6.60 -3.91 7.86
C ILE A 99 5.59 -5.03 7.76
N VAL A 100 4.32 -4.67 7.85
CA VAL A 100 3.21 -5.54 7.49
C VAL A 100 2.58 -4.95 6.23
N PHE A 101 2.69 -5.68 5.13
CA PHE A 101 2.12 -5.26 3.86
C PHE A 101 0.68 -5.77 3.75
N PHE A 102 -0.20 -4.90 3.30
CA PHE A 102 -1.55 -5.32 2.91
C PHE A 102 -1.97 -4.61 1.62
N GLY A 103 -2.68 -5.32 0.77
CA GLY A 103 -2.99 -4.75 -0.53
C GLY A 103 -4.16 -5.40 -1.25
N ILE A 104 -4.51 -4.79 -2.37
CA ILE A 104 -5.53 -5.30 -3.28
C ILE A 104 -4.90 -5.57 -4.64
N HIS A 105 -5.38 -6.61 -5.31
CA HIS A 105 -4.88 -6.99 -6.63
C HIS A 105 -6.04 -7.35 -7.57
N ARG A 106 -5.73 -7.48 -8.84
CA ARG A 106 -6.69 -7.89 -9.87
C ARG A 106 -6.33 -9.25 -10.49
N GLY A 107 -5.79 -10.15 -9.67
CA GLY A 107 -5.39 -11.50 -10.07
C GLY A 107 -3.91 -11.82 -9.93
N SER A 108 -3.07 -10.84 -9.59
CA SER A 108 -1.61 -11.02 -9.47
C SER A 108 -1.14 -11.45 -8.07
N GLY A 109 -2.01 -11.38 -7.06
CA GLY A 109 -1.58 -11.58 -5.67
C GLY A 109 -0.54 -10.54 -5.24
N PHE A 110 0.45 -10.98 -4.48
CA PHE A 110 1.56 -10.09 -4.05
C PHE A 110 2.48 -9.68 -5.19
N ALA A 111 2.58 -10.51 -6.23
CA ALA A 111 3.57 -10.35 -7.30
C ALA A 111 4.97 -10.10 -6.71
N GLY A 112 5.71 -9.13 -7.21
CA GLY A 112 7.05 -8.79 -6.71
C GLY A 112 7.09 -7.74 -5.59
N MET A 113 5.97 -7.47 -4.92
CA MET A 113 5.88 -6.41 -3.91
C MET A 113 6.86 -6.56 -2.76
N PRO A 114 6.96 -7.73 -2.10
CA PRO A 114 7.88 -7.86 -0.97
C PRO A 114 9.34 -7.61 -1.37
N GLU A 115 9.75 -8.15 -2.49
CA GLU A 115 11.10 -7.97 -3.02
C GLU A 115 11.38 -6.53 -3.41
N GLU A 116 10.40 -5.85 -4.00
CA GLU A 116 10.49 -4.45 -4.39
C GLU A 116 10.63 -3.55 -3.15
N ILE A 117 9.81 -3.79 -2.11
CA ILE A 117 9.91 -3.06 -0.84
C ILE A 117 11.31 -3.21 -0.25
N LEU A 118 11.81 -4.44 -0.16
CA LEU A 118 13.13 -4.71 0.42
C LEU A 118 14.27 -4.16 -0.45
N SER A 119 14.08 -4.02 -1.75
CA SER A 119 15.10 -3.41 -2.60
C SER A 119 15.37 -1.95 -2.27
N TYR A 120 14.34 -1.23 -1.79
CA TYR A 120 14.46 0.16 -1.33
C TYR A 120 14.76 0.28 0.16
N GLN A 121 14.35 -0.72 0.95
CA GLN A 121 14.50 -0.72 2.41
C GLN A 121 15.12 -2.06 2.86
N PRO A 122 16.41 -2.29 2.54
CA PRO A 122 17.04 -3.59 2.78
C PRO A 122 17.20 -3.94 4.26
N ASP A 123 17.19 -2.94 5.15
CA ASP A 123 17.35 -3.13 6.60
C ASP A 123 16.01 -3.19 7.33
N ALA A 124 14.89 -3.13 6.61
CA ALA A 124 13.57 -3.38 7.17
C ALA A 124 13.23 -4.87 7.16
N VAL A 125 12.28 -5.28 7.98
CA VAL A 125 11.83 -6.68 8.06
C VAL A 125 10.36 -6.75 7.68
N ILE A 126 10.03 -7.49 6.63
CA ILE A 126 8.63 -7.78 6.30
C ILE A 126 8.18 -8.95 7.18
N VAL A 127 7.34 -8.65 8.18
CA VAL A 127 6.85 -9.61 9.15
C VAL A 127 5.80 -10.52 8.54
N ASP A 128 4.86 -9.94 7.80
CA ASP A 128 3.79 -10.67 7.14
C ASP A 128 3.17 -9.83 6.03
N ARG A 129 2.32 -10.45 5.25
CA ARG A 129 1.70 -9.84 4.07
C ARG A 129 0.31 -10.42 3.82
N PHE A 130 -0.59 -9.59 3.34
CA PHE A 130 -1.96 -9.96 3.06
C PHE A 130 -2.46 -9.26 1.80
N THR A 131 -3.10 -9.98 0.90
CA THR A 131 -3.79 -9.39 -0.24
C THR A 131 -5.17 -10.01 -0.45
N VAL A 132 -6.08 -9.22 -0.98
CA VAL A 132 -7.36 -9.68 -1.50
C VAL A 132 -7.53 -9.22 -2.93
N GLU A 133 -8.28 -9.97 -3.71
CA GLU A 133 -8.70 -9.53 -5.03
C GLU A 133 -9.69 -8.37 -4.90
N CYS A 134 -9.58 -7.36 -5.76
CA CYS A 134 -10.36 -6.13 -5.68
C CYS A 134 -11.88 -6.33 -5.81
N GLN A 135 -12.33 -7.49 -6.27
CA GLN A 135 -13.75 -7.84 -6.38
C GLN A 135 -14.30 -8.55 -5.15
N THR A 136 -13.47 -8.87 -4.16
CA THR A 136 -13.90 -9.48 -2.90
C THR A 136 -14.86 -8.53 -2.18
N SER A 137 -15.94 -9.07 -1.60
CA SER A 137 -16.89 -8.24 -0.86
C SER A 137 -16.22 -7.56 0.35
N ASN A 138 -16.76 -6.42 0.75
CA ASN A 138 -16.24 -5.71 1.92
C ASN A 138 -16.38 -6.54 3.20
N GLU A 139 -17.48 -7.28 3.35
CA GLU A 139 -17.70 -8.16 4.49
C GLU A 139 -16.64 -9.26 4.56
N GLU A 140 -16.37 -9.93 3.44
CA GLU A 140 -15.36 -10.98 3.35
C GLU A 140 -13.95 -10.41 3.57
N THR A 141 -13.64 -9.25 2.99
CA THR A 141 -12.36 -8.56 3.19
C THR A 141 -12.14 -8.26 4.68
N ARG A 142 -13.15 -7.72 5.36
CA ARG A 142 -13.09 -7.43 6.79
C ARG A 142 -12.81 -8.68 7.60
N SER A 143 -13.53 -9.76 7.34
CA SER A 143 -13.39 -11.02 8.05
C SER A 143 -12.00 -11.63 7.85
N GLN A 144 -11.54 -11.70 6.62
CA GLN A 144 -10.24 -12.28 6.27
C GLN A 144 -9.09 -11.46 6.83
N PHE A 145 -9.17 -10.13 6.73
CA PHE A 145 -8.10 -9.26 7.23
C PHE A 145 -8.02 -9.25 8.76
N ALA A 146 -9.17 -9.27 9.43
CA ALA A 146 -9.20 -9.40 10.89
C ALA A 146 -8.54 -10.71 11.35
N ALA A 147 -8.86 -11.84 10.71
CA ALA A 147 -8.22 -13.11 10.99
C ALA A 147 -6.72 -13.09 10.73
N PHE A 148 -6.29 -12.43 9.65
CA PHE A 148 -4.88 -12.25 9.33
C PHE A 148 -4.15 -11.50 10.45
N LEU A 149 -4.71 -10.40 10.93
CA LEU A 149 -4.09 -9.61 12.00
C LEU A 149 -3.94 -10.41 13.30
N ASP A 150 -4.89 -11.29 13.60
CA ASP A 150 -4.83 -12.14 14.79
C ASP A 150 -3.74 -13.24 14.70
N GLN A 151 -3.24 -13.52 13.50
CA GLN A 151 -2.28 -14.60 13.24
C GLN A 151 -0.85 -14.10 13.01
N ILE A 152 -0.61 -12.80 12.99
CA ILE A 152 0.73 -12.26 12.76
C ILE A 152 1.66 -12.71 13.88
N ALA A 153 2.78 -13.31 13.51
CA ALA A 153 3.86 -13.69 14.42
C ALA A 153 4.91 -12.56 14.45
N TRP A 154 4.85 -11.75 15.45
CA TRP A 154 5.77 -10.61 15.63
C TRP A 154 7.20 -10.99 15.98
#